data_2bb519202e30edaadc195bd740096a15
#
_entry.id   2bb519202e30edaadc195bd740096a15
#
_cell.length_a   1.000
_cell.length_b   1.000
_cell.length_c   1.000
_cell.angle_alpha   90.00
_cell.angle_beta   90.00
_cell.angle_gamma   90.00
#
_symmetry.space_group_name_H-M   'P 1'
#
loop_
_entity.id
_entity.type
_entity.pdbx_description
1 polymer ?
#
loop_
_entity_poly.entity_id
_entity_poly.type
_entity_poly.pdbx_seq_one_letter_code
_entity_poly.pdbx_strand_id
1 'polypeptide(L)'
;MQSQVADTISLGNDILGFVGRSNIWVEDSLVNRDSVRFTQFLMAKALEETAPGQLEVLVFDDALKGMAAPFQEVNSGGEKILRHINDTQELTETIHHLHEHIQAVLNVIQGRTESLLEFRRQLSPKVEGFKLVVLSTDYELLSDEIKDKLTVLFKAGPAAGVTFLVHSMTLGVNELVLGLSQQCQVDGSTVLDERSGVRGRFDPLSADELIAVSRRVSSAVASAQVEPVAFSEVQPLDAPWSQSSRDGISFAVGTYGMSTIEVTLGDELNQRHNALITGAVGQGKSNLISVVVHSLCQRYSPSEVEFYMLDFKEGVTLQAFAPDPSTGSFLPHARVLGLDADREYGVNVLRHLFAIY
;
A
#
# COMPACT_ATOMS: atom_id res chain seq x y z
N MET A 1 -9.43 12.88 10.43
CA MET A 1 -8.02 12.89 10.87
C MET A 1 -7.18 13.46 9.72
N GLN A 2 -6.39 14.51 9.94
CA GLN A 2 -5.43 14.96 8.93
C GLN A 2 -4.40 13.83 8.72
N SER A 3 -4.09 13.49 7.48
CA SER A 3 -3.09 12.47 7.16
C SER A 3 -1.72 13.02 7.55
N GLN A 4 -1.27 12.66 8.75
CA GLN A 4 0.03 13.07 9.26
C GLN A 4 1.10 12.26 8.56
N VAL A 5 2.08 12.93 7.99
CA VAL A 5 3.25 12.33 7.35
C VAL A 5 4.48 13.16 7.68
N ALA A 6 5.63 12.51 7.80
CA ALA A 6 6.93 13.14 8.03
C ALA A 6 7.43 13.87 6.77
N ASP A 7 6.66 14.81 6.25
CA ASP A 7 7.00 15.52 5.01
C ASP A 7 8.08 16.59 5.20
N THR A 8 8.41 16.92 6.44
CA THR A 8 9.50 17.83 6.80
C THR A 8 10.21 17.35 8.06
N ILE A 9 11.51 17.62 8.16
CA ILE A 9 12.32 17.34 9.35
C ILE A 9 12.91 18.65 9.85
N SER A 10 12.68 18.95 11.13
CA SER A 10 13.28 20.10 11.79
C SER A 10 14.69 19.80 12.27
N LEU A 11 15.65 20.66 11.91
CA LEU A 11 17.04 20.60 12.31
C LEU A 11 17.42 21.89 13.07
N GLY A 12 16.91 22.04 14.28
CA GLY A 12 17.00 23.31 15.02
C GLY A 12 16.11 24.38 14.40
N ASN A 13 16.70 25.44 13.83
CA ASN A 13 15.94 26.51 13.17
C ASN A 13 15.65 26.24 11.69
N ASP A 14 16.27 25.25 11.08
CA ASP A 14 16.13 24.92 9.68
C ASP A 14 15.27 23.68 9.46
N ILE A 15 14.75 23.52 8.24
CA ILE A 15 13.82 22.46 7.87
C ILE A 15 14.30 21.80 6.57
N LEU A 16 14.39 20.47 6.58
CA LEU A 16 14.54 19.66 5.37
C LEU A 16 13.16 19.18 4.88
N GLY A 17 12.95 19.22 3.57
CA GLY A 17 11.84 18.48 2.95
C GLY A 17 12.11 17.00 3.03
N PHE A 18 11.08 16.17 3.30
CA PHE A 18 11.28 14.75 3.46
C PHE A 18 10.19 13.92 2.73
N VAL A 19 9.51 13.01 3.42
CA VAL A 19 8.60 12.03 2.79
C VAL A 19 7.57 12.70 1.88
N GLY A 20 7.60 12.34 0.59
CA GLY A 20 6.70 12.89 -0.43
C GLY A 20 7.00 14.34 -0.85
N ARG A 21 8.13 14.92 -0.42
CA ARG A 21 8.56 16.26 -0.84
C ARG A 21 9.88 16.26 -1.59
N SER A 22 10.90 15.60 -1.04
CA SER A 22 12.25 15.67 -1.58
C SER A 22 13.04 14.42 -1.23
N ASN A 23 13.94 14.04 -2.12
CA ASN A 23 14.95 13.06 -1.78
C ASN A 23 16.03 13.68 -0.92
N ILE A 24 16.72 12.85 -0.13
CA ILE A 24 17.85 13.26 0.69
C ILE A 24 19.05 12.38 0.33
N TRP A 25 20.19 13.02 0.08
CA TRP A 25 21.47 12.37 -0.08
C TRP A 25 22.34 12.68 1.14
N VAL A 26 22.62 11.67 1.94
CA VAL A 26 23.53 11.78 3.08
C VAL A 26 24.91 11.32 2.60
N GLU A 27 25.87 12.23 2.61
CA GLU A 27 27.25 11.92 2.23
C GLU A 27 27.88 10.97 3.24
N ASP A 28 28.34 9.80 2.75
CA ASP A 28 29.02 8.82 3.62
C ASP A 28 30.38 9.34 4.07
N SER A 29 30.75 8.99 5.27
CA SER A 29 32.05 9.31 5.87
C SER A 29 32.84 8.05 6.12
N LEU A 30 34.07 8.03 5.61
CA LEU A 30 35.02 6.94 5.89
C LEU A 30 35.64 7.05 7.29
N VAL A 31 35.46 8.19 7.97
CA VAL A 31 36.17 8.51 9.24
C VAL A 31 35.33 8.21 10.46
N ASN A 32 34.01 8.39 10.38
CA ASN A 32 33.10 8.23 11.52
C ASN A 32 31.76 7.63 11.07
N ARG A 33 30.84 7.44 12.01
CA ARG A 33 29.50 6.90 11.76
C ARG A 33 28.39 7.96 11.88
N ASP A 34 28.70 9.22 11.77
CA ASP A 34 27.74 10.30 11.99
C ASP A 34 26.70 10.34 10.88
N SER A 35 27.11 10.10 9.63
CA SER A 35 26.22 9.93 8.48
C SER A 35 25.23 8.76 8.65
N VAL A 36 25.71 7.62 9.19
CA VAL A 36 24.85 6.45 9.53
C VAL A 36 23.83 6.82 10.61
N ARG A 37 24.27 7.50 11.68
CA ARG A 37 23.38 7.94 12.78
C ARG A 37 22.32 8.91 12.29
N PHE A 38 22.69 9.83 11.41
CA PHE A 38 21.74 10.75 10.80
C PHE A 38 20.73 10.04 9.90
N THR A 39 21.18 9.11 9.07
CA THR A 39 20.30 8.28 8.23
C THR A 39 19.31 7.49 9.08
N GLN A 40 19.78 6.85 10.17
CA GLN A 40 18.90 6.14 11.11
C GLN A 40 17.94 7.09 11.86
N PHE A 41 18.38 8.29 12.22
CA PHE A 41 17.50 9.33 12.75
C PHE A 41 16.38 9.70 11.78
N LEU A 42 16.70 9.91 10.51
CA LEU A 42 15.69 10.19 9.47
C LEU A 42 14.71 9.03 9.31
N MET A 43 15.19 7.79 9.29
CA MET A 43 14.32 6.60 9.27
C MET A 43 13.36 6.55 10.47
N ALA A 44 13.90 6.80 11.69
CA ALA A 44 13.09 6.83 12.90
C ALA A 44 12.00 7.90 12.82
N LYS A 45 12.35 9.11 12.37
CA LYS A 45 11.41 10.21 12.17
C LYS A 45 10.33 9.89 11.14
N ALA A 46 10.71 9.30 10.01
CA ALA A 46 9.74 8.85 9.00
C ALA A 46 8.72 7.87 9.59
N LEU A 47 9.20 6.89 10.35
CA LEU A 47 8.36 5.86 10.96
C LEU A 47 7.45 6.39 12.07
N GLU A 48 7.95 7.29 12.95
CA GLU A 48 7.16 7.81 14.08
C GLU A 48 6.16 8.90 13.68
N GLU A 49 6.56 9.78 12.77
CA GLU A 49 5.78 10.97 12.41
C GLU A 49 4.81 10.72 11.25
N THR A 50 4.89 9.54 10.61
CA THR A 50 3.89 9.13 9.63
C THR A 50 2.81 8.27 10.29
N ALA A 51 1.55 8.52 9.93
CA ALA A 51 0.42 7.79 10.49
C ALA A 51 0.57 6.27 10.29
N PRO A 52 0.16 5.45 11.27
CA PRO A 52 0.32 3.99 11.22
C PRO A 52 -0.26 3.38 9.93
N GLY A 53 0.51 2.48 9.30
CA GLY A 53 0.14 1.82 8.04
C GLY A 53 0.23 2.70 6.79
N GLN A 54 0.72 3.93 6.89
CA GLN A 54 0.83 4.85 5.77
C GLN A 54 2.24 5.00 5.18
N LEU A 55 3.22 4.28 5.73
CA LEU A 55 4.60 4.27 5.25
C LEU A 55 5.11 2.85 5.11
N GLU A 56 5.66 2.53 3.95
CA GLU A 56 6.50 1.36 3.71
C GLU A 56 7.96 1.81 3.58
N VAL A 57 8.88 1.12 4.25
CA VAL A 57 10.33 1.39 4.19
C VAL A 57 11.02 0.23 3.48
N LEU A 58 11.73 0.53 2.41
CA LEU A 58 12.53 -0.41 1.62
C LEU A 58 14.00 -0.11 1.87
N VAL A 59 14.80 -1.09 2.30
CA VAL A 59 16.20 -0.87 2.65
C VAL A 59 17.11 -1.77 1.84
N PHE A 60 17.96 -1.16 1.02
CA PHE A 60 19.10 -1.78 0.37
C PHE A 60 20.38 -1.29 1.06
N ASP A 61 21.15 -2.18 1.70
CA ASP A 61 22.35 -1.86 2.49
C ASP A 61 23.48 -2.85 2.18
N ASP A 62 23.96 -2.83 0.92
CA ASP A 62 25.07 -3.66 0.46
C ASP A 62 26.43 -3.17 1.01
N ALA A 63 26.50 -1.92 1.42
CA ALA A 63 27.64 -1.37 2.14
C ALA A 63 27.76 -1.88 3.59
N LEU A 64 26.81 -2.71 4.06
CA LEU A 64 26.76 -3.33 5.38
C LEU A 64 26.93 -2.33 6.54
N LYS A 65 26.35 -1.15 6.41
CA LYS A 65 26.39 -0.09 7.45
C LYS A 65 25.45 -0.37 8.62
N GLY A 66 24.52 -1.33 8.46
CA GLY A 66 23.55 -1.72 9.48
C GLY A 66 22.39 -0.74 9.59
N MET A 67 21.94 -0.16 8.47
CA MET A 67 20.88 0.86 8.42
C MET A 67 19.60 0.38 9.08
N ALA A 68 19.16 -0.84 8.78
CA ALA A 68 17.92 -1.40 9.29
C ALA A 68 18.07 -2.19 10.61
N ALA A 69 19.30 -2.39 11.10
CA ALA A 69 19.55 -3.23 12.27
C ALA A 69 18.74 -2.85 13.53
N PRO A 70 18.54 -1.55 13.87
CA PRO A 70 17.72 -1.16 15.02
C PRO A 70 16.21 -1.30 14.81
N PHE A 71 15.76 -1.49 13.58
CA PHE A 71 14.34 -1.47 13.21
C PHE A 71 13.73 -2.86 12.96
N GLN A 72 14.39 -3.93 13.38
CA GLN A 72 13.93 -5.31 13.12
C GLN A 72 12.58 -5.63 13.77
N GLU A 73 12.28 -5.02 14.92
CA GLU A 73 11.03 -5.26 15.63
C GLU A 73 9.81 -4.51 15.01
N VAL A 74 10.04 -3.64 14.02
CA VAL A 74 8.95 -2.85 13.40
C VAL A 74 7.89 -3.72 12.73
N ASN A 75 8.25 -4.92 12.28
CA ASN A 75 7.35 -5.89 11.64
C ASN A 75 6.72 -6.89 12.63
N SER A 76 6.97 -6.78 13.93
CA SER A 76 6.51 -7.77 14.93
C SER A 76 4.98 -7.79 15.10
N GLY A 77 4.28 -6.74 14.67
CA GLY A 77 2.81 -6.64 14.65
C GLY A 77 2.10 -7.40 13.52
N GLY A 78 2.87 -8.09 12.66
CA GLY A 78 2.34 -8.89 11.54
C GLY A 78 2.25 -8.15 10.20
N GLU A 79 2.37 -6.84 10.18
CA GLU A 79 2.46 -6.03 8.96
C GLU A 79 3.90 -5.84 8.50
N LYS A 80 4.12 -5.82 7.19
CA LYS A 80 5.46 -5.60 6.60
C LYS A 80 5.68 -4.10 6.37
N ILE A 81 6.08 -3.40 7.44
CA ILE A 81 6.37 -1.96 7.40
C ILE A 81 7.77 -1.71 6.80
N LEU A 82 8.74 -2.56 7.14
CA LEU A 82 10.10 -2.49 6.64
C LEU A 82 10.47 -3.77 5.91
N ARG A 83 10.97 -3.64 4.68
CA ARG A 83 11.45 -4.73 3.84
C ARG A 83 12.90 -4.54 3.46
N HIS A 84 13.70 -5.59 3.60
CA HIS A 84 15.07 -5.63 3.11
C HIS A 84 15.09 -6.00 1.62
N ILE A 85 16.02 -5.39 0.90
CA ILE A 85 16.41 -5.75 -0.45
C ILE A 85 17.80 -6.36 -0.32
N ASN A 86 17.95 -7.64 -0.62
CA ASN A 86 19.11 -8.43 -0.21
C ASN A 86 20.27 -8.39 -1.21
N ASP A 87 19.95 -8.18 -2.48
CA ASP A 87 20.94 -8.16 -3.55
C ASP A 87 20.54 -7.22 -4.71
N THR A 88 21.45 -7.08 -5.66
CA THR A 88 21.28 -6.20 -6.83
C THR A 88 20.17 -6.68 -7.77
N GLN A 89 19.88 -7.99 -7.81
CA GLN A 89 18.77 -8.51 -8.60
C GLN A 89 17.44 -8.07 -8.00
N GLU A 90 17.26 -8.27 -6.69
CA GLU A 90 16.05 -7.82 -5.98
C GLU A 90 15.90 -6.29 -6.02
N LEU A 91 17.03 -5.55 -6.01
CA LEU A 91 17.02 -4.09 -6.23
C LEU A 91 16.45 -3.76 -7.61
N THR A 92 16.88 -4.45 -8.66
CA THR A 92 16.41 -4.22 -10.03
C THR A 92 14.91 -4.50 -10.17
N GLU A 93 14.42 -5.58 -9.57
CA GLU A 93 12.99 -5.92 -9.52
C GLU A 93 12.21 -4.85 -8.73
N THR A 94 12.74 -4.42 -7.60
CA THR A 94 12.13 -3.36 -6.78
C THR A 94 12.04 -2.03 -7.53
N ILE A 95 13.09 -1.64 -8.25
CA ILE A 95 13.11 -0.44 -9.11
C ILE A 95 12.01 -0.52 -10.18
N HIS A 96 11.81 -1.69 -10.79
CA HIS A 96 10.75 -1.88 -11.77
C HIS A 96 9.35 -1.68 -11.15
N HIS A 97 9.08 -2.31 -10.02
CA HIS A 97 7.83 -2.14 -9.29
C HIS A 97 7.60 -0.70 -8.81
N LEU A 98 8.65 -0.03 -8.35
CA LEU A 98 8.56 1.39 -7.98
C LEU A 98 8.22 2.27 -9.19
N HIS A 99 8.76 1.97 -10.36
CA HIS A 99 8.43 2.70 -11.59
C HIS A 99 6.95 2.55 -11.94
N GLU A 100 6.43 1.32 -11.94
CA GLU A 100 5.00 1.05 -12.19
C GLU A 100 4.11 1.77 -11.16
N HIS A 101 4.47 1.67 -9.87
CA HIS A 101 3.75 2.35 -8.79
C HIS A 101 3.71 3.87 -8.98
N ILE A 102 4.87 4.50 -9.26
CA ILE A 102 4.96 5.94 -9.50
C ILE A 102 4.07 6.35 -10.68
N GLN A 103 4.10 5.60 -11.79
CA GLN A 103 3.24 5.88 -12.95
C GLN A 103 1.75 5.76 -12.59
N ALA A 104 1.36 4.74 -11.86
CA ALA A 104 -0.02 4.55 -11.42
C ALA A 104 -0.51 5.72 -10.55
N VAL A 105 0.30 6.14 -9.56
CA VAL A 105 -0.04 7.28 -8.70
C VAL A 105 -0.11 8.59 -9.49
N LEU A 106 0.88 8.86 -10.35
CA LEU A 106 0.87 10.08 -11.17
C LEU A 106 -0.34 10.15 -12.09
N ASN A 107 -0.79 9.04 -12.66
CA ASN A 107 -2.01 8.99 -13.47
C ASN A 107 -3.27 9.37 -12.65
N VAL A 108 -3.32 8.98 -11.38
CA VAL A 108 -4.46 9.31 -10.49
C VAL A 108 -4.49 10.79 -10.12
N ILE A 109 -3.31 11.39 -9.82
CA ILE A 109 -3.23 12.78 -9.38
C ILE A 109 -3.17 13.79 -10.53
N GLN A 110 -2.86 13.32 -11.74
CA GLN A 110 -2.70 14.17 -12.93
C GLN A 110 -3.94 15.05 -13.18
N GLY A 111 -3.72 16.34 -13.37
CA GLY A 111 -4.77 17.32 -13.60
C GLY A 111 -5.60 17.70 -12.35
N ARG A 112 -5.22 17.21 -11.17
CA ARG A 112 -5.89 17.49 -9.89
C ARG A 112 -4.98 18.20 -8.90
N THR A 113 -3.77 17.67 -8.68
CA THR A 113 -2.77 18.24 -7.76
C THR A 113 -1.36 18.01 -8.30
N GLU A 114 -0.37 18.68 -7.71
CA GLU A 114 1.03 18.53 -8.11
C GLU A 114 1.72 17.34 -7.45
N SER A 115 1.18 16.81 -6.34
CA SER A 115 1.78 15.69 -5.61
C SER A 115 0.73 14.85 -4.87
N LEU A 116 1.09 13.60 -4.55
CA LEU A 116 0.30 12.72 -3.69
C LEU A 116 0.06 13.34 -2.30
N LEU A 117 1.06 14.01 -1.75
CA LEU A 117 0.97 14.69 -0.46
C LEU A 117 -0.14 15.74 -0.47
N GLU A 118 -0.18 16.58 -1.50
CA GLU A 118 -1.21 17.59 -1.67
C GLU A 118 -2.58 16.98 -1.95
N PHE A 119 -2.62 15.95 -2.80
CA PHE A 119 -3.84 15.21 -3.11
C PHE A 119 -4.49 14.64 -1.85
N ARG A 120 -3.71 14.02 -0.98
CA ARG A 120 -4.20 13.46 0.30
C ARG A 120 -4.70 14.53 1.26
N ARG A 121 -4.08 15.70 1.28
CA ARG A 121 -4.50 16.82 2.13
C ARG A 121 -5.80 17.47 1.67
N GLN A 122 -6.01 17.56 0.36
CA GLN A 122 -7.13 18.32 -0.21
C GLN A 122 -8.34 17.44 -0.54
N LEU A 123 -8.13 16.23 -1.04
CA LEU A 123 -9.17 15.43 -1.69
C LEU A 123 -9.49 14.12 -0.97
N SER A 124 -8.51 13.35 -0.54
CA SER A 124 -8.76 12.07 0.13
C SER A 124 -7.56 11.56 0.93
N PRO A 125 -7.74 11.27 2.22
CA PRO A 125 -6.71 10.61 3.03
C PRO A 125 -6.57 9.10 2.74
N LYS A 126 -7.51 8.48 2.02
CA LYS A 126 -7.58 7.02 1.75
C LYS A 126 -6.87 6.62 0.44
N VAL A 127 -5.94 7.42 -0.05
CA VAL A 127 -5.13 7.08 -1.23
C VAL A 127 -3.86 6.37 -0.77
N GLU A 128 -3.13 5.79 -1.73
CA GLU A 128 -1.81 5.15 -1.56
C GLU A 128 -0.98 5.71 -0.41
N GLY A 129 -0.33 4.81 0.31
CA GLY A 129 0.66 5.17 1.33
C GLY A 129 1.94 5.74 0.70
N PHE A 130 2.83 6.19 1.57
CA PHE A 130 4.15 6.68 1.17
C PHE A 130 5.18 5.55 1.18
N LYS A 131 6.23 5.70 0.40
CA LYS A 131 7.37 4.78 0.40
C LYS A 131 8.66 5.55 0.67
N LEU A 132 9.46 5.03 1.61
CA LEU A 132 10.82 5.50 1.86
C LEU A 132 11.79 4.42 1.39
N VAL A 133 12.58 4.74 0.38
CA VAL A 133 13.59 3.83 -0.18
C VAL A 133 14.96 4.27 0.32
N VAL A 134 15.55 3.48 1.20
CA VAL A 134 16.88 3.72 1.76
C VAL A 134 17.90 2.94 0.94
N LEU A 135 18.81 3.66 0.32
CA LEU A 135 19.91 3.10 -0.48
C LEU A 135 21.24 3.41 0.22
N SER A 136 21.79 2.44 0.96
CA SER A 136 23.11 2.52 1.58
C SER A 136 24.07 1.67 0.73
N THR A 137 24.72 2.31 -0.22
CA THR A 137 25.56 1.65 -1.24
C THR A 137 26.63 2.60 -1.74
N ASP A 138 27.69 2.08 -2.36
CA ASP A 138 28.53 2.90 -3.21
C ASP A 138 27.82 3.10 -4.55
N TYR A 139 27.16 4.26 -4.71
CA TYR A 139 26.33 4.56 -5.88
C TYR A 139 27.08 4.44 -7.19
N GLU A 140 28.40 4.79 -7.21
CA GLU A 140 29.20 4.69 -8.42
C GLU A 140 29.46 3.25 -8.88
N LEU A 141 29.41 2.29 -7.98
CA LEU A 141 29.58 0.87 -8.31
C LEU A 141 28.31 0.21 -8.86
N LEU A 142 27.15 0.88 -8.78
CA LEU A 142 25.95 0.38 -9.42
C LEU A 142 26.09 0.37 -10.95
N SER A 143 25.42 -0.58 -11.61
CA SER A 143 25.42 -0.63 -13.08
C SER A 143 24.77 0.63 -13.68
N ASP A 144 25.20 1.01 -14.88
CA ASP A 144 24.64 2.19 -15.58
C ASP A 144 23.14 2.03 -15.80
N GLU A 145 22.65 0.82 -16.07
CA GLU A 145 21.21 0.53 -16.20
C GLU A 145 20.44 0.86 -14.93
N ILE A 146 20.97 0.51 -13.74
CA ILE A 146 20.35 0.82 -12.45
C ILE A 146 20.40 2.32 -12.20
N LYS A 147 21.53 2.99 -12.43
CA LYS A 147 21.70 4.44 -12.26
C LYS A 147 20.72 5.24 -13.12
N ASP A 148 20.55 4.85 -14.38
CA ASP A 148 19.61 5.51 -15.30
C ASP A 148 18.16 5.38 -14.81
N LYS A 149 17.75 4.19 -14.40
CA LYS A 149 16.42 3.96 -13.84
C LYS A 149 16.22 4.74 -12.54
N LEU A 150 17.18 4.71 -11.60
CA LEU A 150 17.13 5.48 -10.36
C LEU A 150 17.01 6.98 -10.62
N THR A 151 17.70 7.51 -11.62
CA THR A 151 17.61 8.93 -11.99
C THR A 151 16.17 9.33 -12.36
N VAL A 152 15.47 8.49 -13.10
CA VAL A 152 14.06 8.71 -13.45
C VAL A 152 13.18 8.68 -12.18
N LEU A 153 13.43 7.71 -11.29
CA LEU A 153 12.68 7.57 -10.05
C LEU A 153 12.95 8.71 -9.07
N PHE A 154 14.19 9.18 -8.95
CA PHE A 154 14.55 10.34 -8.12
C PHE A 154 13.80 11.59 -8.56
N LYS A 155 13.61 11.77 -9.87
CA LYS A 155 12.90 12.93 -10.42
C LYS A 155 11.39 12.86 -10.16
N ALA A 156 10.77 11.71 -10.36
CA ALA A 156 9.31 11.55 -10.33
C ALA A 156 8.78 11.08 -8.96
N GLY A 157 9.60 10.40 -8.18
CA GLY A 157 9.21 9.73 -6.94
C GLY A 157 8.58 10.65 -5.90
N PRO A 158 9.18 11.79 -5.53
CA PRO A 158 8.62 12.66 -4.50
C PRO A 158 7.18 13.10 -4.79
N ALA A 159 6.86 13.43 -6.04
CA ALA A 159 5.50 13.79 -6.45
C ALA A 159 4.51 12.61 -6.28
N ALA A 160 4.98 11.40 -6.47
CA ALA A 160 4.19 10.17 -6.29
C ALA A 160 4.24 9.59 -4.85
N GLY A 161 4.84 10.31 -3.90
CA GLY A 161 4.96 9.84 -2.50
C GLY A 161 6.09 8.83 -2.26
N VAL A 162 6.99 8.64 -3.23
CA VAL A 162 8.18 7.80 -3.09
C VAL A 162 9.40 8.68 -2.85
N THR A 163 10.01 8.55 -1.68
CA THR A 163 11.18 9.33 -1.28
C THR A 163 12.41 8.43 -1.21
N PHE A 164 13.50 8.90 -1.78
CA PHE A 164 14.79 8.22 -1.70
C PHE A 164 15.67 8.88 -0.64
N LEU A 165 16.17 8.06 0.27
CA LEU A 165 17.18 8.40 1.26
C LEU A 165 18.46 7.66 0.89
N VAL A 166 19.35 8.35 0.20
CA VAL A 166 20.61 7.77 -0.29
C VAL A 166 21.70 8.05 0.73
N HIS A 167 22.42 7.02 1.14
CA HIS A 167 23.63 7.10 1.96
C HIS A 167 24.80 6.56 1.13
N SER A 168 25.59 7.45 0.59
CA SER A 168 26.69 7.12 -0.33
C SER A 168 27.73 8.24 -0.40
N MET A 169 28.91 7.92 -0.90
CA MET A 169 29.87 8.93 -1.30
C MET A 169 29.31 9.79 -2.44
N THR A 170 29.73 11.05 -2.52
CA THR A 170 29.36 11.97 -3.61
C THR A 170 30.40 12.02 -4.72
N LEU A 171 31.61 11.53 -4.43
CA LEU A 171 32.73 11.54 -5.38
C LEU A 171 32.42 10.68 -6.62
N GLY A 172 32.51 11.27 -7.80
CA GLY A 172 32.23 10.63 -9.08
C GLY A 172 30.76 10.70 -9.51
N VAL A 173 29.85 10.96 -8.60
CA VAL A 173 28.40 11.00 -8.91
C VAL A 173 28.07 12.22 -9.77
N ASN A 174 27.25 12.01 -10.79
CA ASN A 174 26.83 13.06 -11.71
C ASN A 174 26.04 14.17 -10.97
N GLU A 175 26.42 15.42 -11.21
CA GLU A 175 25.79 16.62 -10.64
C GLU A 175 24.27 16.70 -10.88
N LEU A 176 23.78 16.17 -12.01
CA LEU A 176 22.34 16.11 -12.28
C LEU A 176 21.63 15.18 -11.30
N VAL A 177 22.25 14.06 -10.95
CA VAL A 177 21.69 13.09 -9.98
C VAL A 177 21.68 13.71 -8.58
N LEU A 178 22.82 14.26 -8.16
CA LEU A 178 22.92 14.96 -6.87
C LEU A 178 21.91 16.12 -6.78
N GLY A 179 21.65 16.79 -7.92
CA GLY A 179 20.68 17.88 -8.03
C GLY A 179 19.23 17.50 -7.81
N LEU A 180 18.90 16.21 -7.80
CA LEU A 180 17.56 15.70 -7.52
C LEU A 180 17.32 15.43 -6.03
N SER A 181 18.30 15.72 -5.16
CA SER A 181 18.27 15.49 -3.73
C SER A 181 18.79 16.67 -2.93
N GLN A 182 18.38 16.81 -1.69
CA GLN A 182 19.06 17.64 -0.70
C GLN A 182 20.34 16.93 -0.26
N GLN A 183 21.49 17.60 -0.32
CA GLN A 183 22.79 17.00 -0.05
C GLN A 183 23.23 17.32 1.38
N CYS A 184 23.23 16.33 2.25
CA CYS A 184 23.53 16.49 3.67
C CYS A 184 24.92 15.96 3.98
N GLN A 185 25.82 16.84 4.38
CA GLN A 185 27.09 16.53 5.04
C GLN A 185 26.87 16.53 6.55
N VAL A 186 27.43 15.54 7.25
CA VAL A 186 27.20 15.35 8.69
C VAL A 186 28.53 15.32 9.43
N ASP A 187 28.65 16.18 10.44
CA ASP A 187 29.77 16.22 11.37
C ASP A 187 29.24 16.30 12.82
N GLY A 188 29.47 15.23 13.57
CA GLY A 188 28.86 15.04 14.90
C GLY A 188 27.33 15.05 14.81
N SER A 189 26.74 16.08 15.42
CA SER A 189 25.28 16.33 15.36
C SER A 189 24.89 17.49 14.43
N THR A 190 25.84 18.02 13.68
CA THR A 190 25.61 19.14 12.76
C THR A 190 25.38 18.59 11.35
N VAL A 191 24.35 19.11 10.68
CA VAL A 191 24.01 18.79 9.31
C VAL A 191 24.17 20.07 8.48
N LEU A 192 24.85 19.97 7.35
CA LEU A 192 25.02 21.04 6.40
C LEU A 192 24.56 20.59 5.01
N ASP A 193 23.69 21.33 4.39
CA ASP A 193 23.40 21.26 2.96
C ASP A 193 23.82 22.60 2.32
N GLU A 194 25.00 22.60 1.69
CA GLU A 194 25.57 23.79 1.08
C GLU A 194 24.69 24.34 -0.06
N ARG A 195 23.94 23.48 -0.72
CA ARG A 195 23.13 23.85 -1.88
C ARG A 195 21.85 24.58 -1.51
N SER A 196 21.14 24.11 -0.48
CA SER A 196 19.94 24.77 0.04
C SER A 196 20.26 25.83 1.09
N GLY A 197 21.50 25.85 1.62
CA GLY A 197 21.92 26.71 2.71
C GLY A 197 21.43 26.26 4.09
N VAL A 198 20.83 25.06 4.19
CA VAL A 198 20.38 24.49 5.46
C VAL A 198 21.60 24.19 6.34
N ARG A 199 21.58 24.71 7.56
CA ARG A 199 22.59 24.41 8.58
C ARG A 199 21.91 24.18 9.93
N GLY A 200 21.77 22.91 10.27
CA GLY A 200 21.02 22.56 11.46
C GLY A 200 21.72 21.54 12.34
N ARG A 201 21.03 21.15 13.40
CA ARG A 201 21.48 20.12 14.33
C ARG A 201 20.35 19.11 14.53
N PHE A 202 20.73 17.83 14.67
CA PHE A 202 19.85 16.76 15.09
C PHE A 202 20.34 16.16 16.42
N ASP A 203 19.45 15.54 17.14
CA ASP A 203 19.79 14.79 18.35
C ASP A 203 19.93 13.31 17.95
N PRO A 204 21.16 12.76 17.92
CA PRO A 204 21.40 11.37 17.56
C PRO A 204 20.70 10.44 18.56
N LEU A 205 19.92 9.49 18.05
CA LEU A 205 19.29 8.47 18.87
C LEU A 205 20.27 7.35 19.19
N SER A 206 20.25 6.85 20.42
CA SER A 206 20.96 5.65 20.83
C SER A 206 20.33 4.39 20.22
N ALA A 207 21.03 3.27 20.23
CA ALA A 207 20.50 2.01 19.74
C ALA A 207 19.21 1.59 20.47
N ASP A 208 19.15 1.78 21.78
CA ASP A 208 17.97 1.46 22.59
C ASP A 208 16.77 2.36 22.26
N GLU A 209 16.99 3.64 21.97
CA GLU A 209 15.95 4.56 21.54
C GLU A 209 15.41 4.19 20.15
N LEU A 210 16.27 3.82 19.21
CA LEU A 210 15.85 3.33 17.88
C LEU A 210 15.03 2.04 17.96
N ILE A 211 15.43 1.09 18.83
CA ILE A 211 14.66 -0.12 19.10
C ILE A 211 13.30 0.23 19.74
N ALA A 212 13.27 1.19 20.65
CA ALA A 212 12.03 1.66 21.27
C ALA A 212 11.10 2.30 20.24
N VAL A 213 11.63 3.06 19.27
CA VAL A 213 10.87 3.55 18.09
C VAL A 213 10.25 2.38 17.33
N SER A 214 11.07 1.38 16.98
CA SER A 214 10.63 0.17 16.27
C SER A 214 9.43 -0.51 16.93
N ARG A 215 9.48 -0.69 18.26
CA ARG A 215 8.39 -1.28 19.06
C ARG A 215 7.14 -0.41 19.10
N ARG A 216 7.29 0.91 19.30
CA ARG A 216 6.15 1.83 19.31
C ARG A 216 5.41 1.83 17.98
N VAL A 217 6.14 1.91 16.88
CA VAL A 217 5.57 1.89 15.52
C VAL A 217 4.84 0.58 15.27
N SER A 218 5.44 -0.58 15.57
CA SER A 218 4.81 -1.89 15.45
C SER A 218 3.50 -1.98 16.25
N SER A 219 3.53 -1.52 17.50
CA SER A 219 2.33 -1.51 18.36
C SER A 219 1.25 -0.56 17.85
N ALA A 220 1.64 0.61 17.33
CA ALA A 220 0.72 1.59 16.77
C ALA A 220 0.03 1.04 15.51
N VAL A 221 0.77 0.37 14.62
CA VAL A 221 0.21 -0.25 13.42
C VAL A 221 -0.71 -1.42 13.77
N ALA A 222 -0.30 -2.29 14.71
CA ALA A 222 -1.13 -3.40 15.18
C ALA A 222 -2.43 -2.94 15.86
N SER A 223 -2.42 -1.76 16.49
CA SER A 223 -3.60 -1.17 17.15
C SER A 223 -4.39 -0.22 16.25
N ALA A 224 -3.86 0.15 15.08
CA ALA A 224 -4.58 0.98 14.13
C ALA A 224 -5.81 0.21 13.63
N GLN A 225 -6.99 0.69 14.01
CA GLN A 225 -8.23 0.17 13.46
C GLN A 225 -8.31 0.60 12.00
N VAL A 226 -8.27 -0.37 11.09
CA VAL A 226 -8.63 -0.13 9.69
C VAL A 226 -10.12 0.23 9.69
N GLU A 227 -10.47 1.49 9.43
CA GLU A 227 -11.87 1.86 9.25
C GLU A 227 -12.46 1.03 8.11
N PRO A 228 -13.57 0.30 8.36
CA PRO A 228 -14.21 -0.47 7.31
C PRO A 228 -14.63 0.47 6.17
N VAL A 229 -14.29 0.11 4.95
CA VAL A 229 -14.76 0.83 3.76
C VAL A 229 -16.25 0.56 3.61
N ALA A 230 -17.07 1.61 3.53
CA ALA A 230 -18.49 1.45 3.34
C ALA A 230 -18.79 0.84 1.96
N PHE A 231 -19.82 -0.03 1.88
CA PHE A 231 -20.19 -0.67 0.61
C PHE A 231 -20.50 0.36 -0.49
N SER A 232 -21.11 1.50 -0.15
CA SER A 232 -21.39 2.61 -1.06
C SER A 232 -20.14 3.29 -1.62
N GLU A 233 -19.00 3.16 -0.96
CA GLU A 233 -17.69 3.65 -1.48
C GLU A 233 -17.08 2.64 -2.47
N VAL A 234 -17.30 1.33 -2.24
CA VAL A 234 -16.85 0.25 -3.12
C VAL A 234 -17.72 0.17 -4.36
N GLN A 235 -19.02 0.33 -4.18
CA GLN A 235 -20.04 0.25 -5.21
C GLN A 235 -20.88 1.54 -5.19
N PRO A 236 -20.55 2.56 -6.02
CA PRO A 236 -21.38 3.74 -6.17
C PRO A 236 -22.82 3.35 -6.59
N LEU A 237 -23.79 4.07 -6.07
CA LEU A 237 -25.20 3.85 -6.37
C LEU A 237 -25.52 4.43 -7.77
N ASP A 238 -25.23 3.64 -8.79
CA ASP A 238 -25.77 3.86 -10.13
C ASP A 238 -27.22 3.38 -10.18
N ALA A 239 -27.90 3.64 -11.28
CA ALA A 239 -29.25 3.13 -11.48
C ALA A 239 -29.25 1.60 -11.32
N PRO A 240 -30.10 1.02 -10.45
CA PRO A 240 -30.16 -0.43 -10.26
C PRO A 240 -30.49 -1.14 -11.57
N TRP A 241 -29.86 -2.33 -11.77
CA TRP A 241 -30.12 -3.21 -12.92
C TRP A 241 -29.81 -2.59 -14.27
N SER A 242 -28.75 -1.79 -14.32
CA SER A 242 -28.32 -1.09 -15.53
C SER A 242 -27.31 -1.88 -16.37
N GLN A 243 -26.81 -3.02 -15.87
CA GLN A 243 -25.81 -3.84 -16.57
C GLN A 243 -26.43 -5.11 -17.14
N SER A 244 -25.81 -5.65 -18.22
CA SER A 244 -26.18 -6.91 -18.85
C SER A 244 -25.13 -7.98 -18.59
N SER A 245 -25.59 -9.21 -18.36
CA SER A 245 -24.73 -10.38 -18.12
C SER A 245 -24.18 -11.01 -19.42
N ARG A 246 -24.47 -10.42 -20.58
CA ARG A 246 -24.13 -10.97 -21.90
C ARG A 246 -22.62 -11.24 -22.08
N ASP A 247 -21.79 -10.32 -21.59
CA ASP A 247 -20.34 -10.38 -21.71
C ASP A 247 -19.66 -10.78 -20.38
N GLY A 248 -20.40 -11.49 -19.53
CA GLY A 248 -19.98 -11.89 -18.21
C GLY A 248 -20.59 -11.01 -17.10
N ILE A 249 -20.33 -11.39 -15.86
CA ILE A 249 -20.80 -10.67 -14.67
C ILE A 249 -19.62 -10.03 -13.95
N SER A 250 -19.70 -8.74 -13.68
CA SER A 250 -18.68 -7.97 -12.97
C SER A 250 -19.18 -7.52 -11.60
N PHE A 251 -18.34 -7.64 -10.61
CA PHE A 251 -18.65 -7.21 -9.24
C PHE A 251 -17.46 -6.56 -8.57
N ALA A 252 -17.73 -5.59 -7.72
CA ALA A 252 -16.74 -4.89 -6.94
C ALA A 252 -16.34 -5.73 -5.71
N VAL A 253 -15.04 -5.79 -5.42
CA VAL A 253 -14.49 -6.53 -4.27
C VAL A 253 -13.79 -5.64 -3.25
N GLY A 254 -13.51 -4.40 -3.61
CA GLY A 254 -12.82 -3.44 -2.76
C GLY A 254 -12.36 -2.21 -3.54
N THR A 255 -11.49 -1.45 -2.93
CA THR A 255 -10.86 -0.26 -3.55
C THR A 255 -9.34 -0.36 -3.45
N TYR A 256 -8.66 0.16 -4.47
CA TYR A 256 -7.22 0.39 -4.46
C TYR A 256 -6.99 1.85 -4.80
N GLY A 257 -6.54 2.62 -3.81
CA GLY A 257 -6.53 4.06 -3.93
C GLY A 257 -7.94 4.61 -4.14
N MET A 258 -8.15 5.34 -5.23
CA MET A 258 -9.46 5.86 -5.63
C MET A 258 -10.21 4.97 -6.63
N SER A 259 -9.60 3.90 -7.07
CA SER A 259 -10.18 2.99 -8.06
C SER A 259 -10.88 1.82 -7.39
N THR A 260 -12.09 1.50 -7.84
CA THR A 260 -12.76 0.26 -7.45
C THR A 260 -12.07 -0.92 -8.13
N ILE A 261 -11.77 -1.96 -7.34
CA ILE A 261 -11.28 -3.23 -7.86
C ILE A 261 -12.48 -4.08 -8.24
N GLU A 262 -12.52 -4.48 -9.49
CA GLU A 262 -13.58 -5.34 -10.03
C GLU A 262 -13.05 -6.70 -10.46
N VAL A 263 -13.89 -7.71 -10.30
CA VAL A 263 -13.67 -9.06 -10.82
C VAL A 263 -14.77 -9.37 -11.82
N THR A 264 -14.40 -9.88 -13.00
CA THR A 264 -15.35 -10.34 -14.01
C THR A 264 -15.28 -11.86 -14.13
N LEU A 265 -16.44 -12.50 -14.12
CA LEU A 265 -16.62 -13.94 -14.37
C LEU A 265 -17.51 -14.17 -15.58
N GLY A 266 -17.31 -15.29 -16.28
CA GLY A 266 -18.13 -15.67 -17.45
C GLY A 266 -17.77 -14.89 -18.72
N ASP A 267 -16.67 -14.15 -18.71
CA ASP A 267 -16.20 -13.43 -19.90
C ASP A 267 -15.48 -14.40 -20.84
N GLU A 268 -15.86 -14.39 -22.12
CA GLU A 268 -15.28 -15.27 -23.15
C GLU A 268 -13.79 -14.95 -23.40
N LEU A 269 -13.37 -13.72 -23.19
CA LEU A 269 -12.02 -13.26 -23.49
C LEU A 269 -10.99 -13.85 -22.52
N ASN A 270 -11.32 -13.91 -21.22
CA ASN A 270 -10.43 -14.41 -20.16
C ASN A 270 -10.77 -15.83 -19.69
N GLN A 271 -11.92 -16.39 -20.14
CA GLN A 271 -12.39 -17.74 -19.79
C GLN A 271 -12.43 -18.00 -18.27
N ARG A 272 -12.76 -16.99 -17.49
CA ARG A 272 -12.85 -17.07 -16.02
C ARG A 272 -14.27 -17.42 -15.62
N HIS A 273 -14.53 -18.69 -15.36
CA HIS A 273 -15.88 -19.16 -14.99
C HIS A 273 -16.00 -19.51 -13.51
N ASN A 274 -14.89 -19.59 -12.78
CA ASN A 274 -14.86 -20.02 -11.38
C ASN A 274 -13.94 -19.12 -10.56
N ALA A 275 -14.31 -18.93 -9.29
CA ALA A 275 -13.48 -18.26 -8.29
C ALA A 275 -13.40 -19.10 -7.01
N LEU A 276 -12.24 -19.13 -6.39
CA LEU A 276 -12.00 -19.77 -5.10
C LEU A 276 -11.57 -18.73 -4.08
N ILE A 277 -12.33 -18.61 -3.00
CA ILE A 277 -12.02 -17.71 -1.89
C ILE A 277 -11.46 -18.53 -0.72
N THR A 278 -10.21 -18.33 -0.37
CA THR A 278 -9.54 -19.02 0.74
C THR A 278 -8.98 -18.03 1.77
N GLY A 279 -8.82 -18.47 3.01
CA GLY A 279 -8.24 -17.68 4.07
C GLY A 279 -8.55 -18.27 5.45
N ALA A 280 -7.82 -17.84 6.48
CA ALA A 280 -8.04 -18.26 7.86
C ALA A 280 -9.39 -17.76 8.41
N VAL A 281 -9.80 -18.30 9.55
CA VAL A 281 -11.01 -17.84 10.26
C VAL A 281 -10.82 -16.37 10.68
N GLY A 282 -11.86 -15.55 10.53
CA GLY A 282 -11.84 -14.13 10.89
C GLY A 282 -11.26 -13.19 9.81
N GLN A 283 -10.77 -13.69 8.69
CA GLN A 283 -10.15 -12.88 7.62
C GLN A 283 -11.15 -12.26 6.61
N GLY A 284 -12.43 -12.20 6.95
CA GLY A 284 -13.43 -11.49 6.15
C GLY A 284 -14.00 -12.23 4.94
N LYS A 285 -13.78 -13.57 4.79
CA LYS A 285 -14.33 -14.35 3.65
C LYS A 285 -15.85 -14.19 3.50
N SER A 286 -16.58 -14.32 4.61
CA SER A 286 -18.04 -14.17 4.61
C SER A 286 -18.48 -12.75 4.23
N ASN A 287 -17.75 -11.74 4.69
CA ASN A 287 -17.98 -10.35 4.31
C ASN A 287 -17.75 -10.14 2.81
N LEU A 288 -16.67 -10.71 2.25
CA LEU A 288 -16.41 -10.64 0.81
C LEU A 288 -17.55 -11.28 0.00
N ILE A 289 -18.06 -12.45 0.40
CA ILE A 289 -19.21 -13.09 -0.25
C ILE A 289 -20.43 -12.17 -0.21
N SER A 290 -20.70 -11.51 0.92
CA SER A 290 -21.80 -10.54 1.03
C SER A 290 -21.60 -9.35 0.09
N VAL A 291 -20.39 -8.81 -0.03
CA VAL A 291 -20.05 -7.72 -0.96
C VAL A 291 -20.32 -8.14 -2.40
N VAL A 292 -19.90 -9.36 -2.78
CA VAL A 292 -20.10 -9.91 -4.14
C VAL A 292 -21.61 -10.02 -4.45
N VAL A 293 -22.38 -10.63 -3.55
CA VAL A 293 -23.83 -10.81 -3.75
C VAL A 293 -24.53 -9.44 -3.86
N HIS A 294 -24.24 -8.51 -2.95
CA HIS A 294 -24.84 -7.17 -3.01
C HIS A 294 -24.44 -6.40 -4.27
N SER A 295 -23.16 -6.50 -4.70
CA SER A 295 -22.71 -5.84 -5.94
C SER A 295 -23.45 -6.37 -7.16
N LEU A 296 -23.59 -7.68 -7.29
CA LEU A 296 -24.32 -8.31 -8.40
C LEU A 296 -25.80 -7.95 -8.38
N CYS A 297 -26.44 -7.95 -7.20
CA CYS A 297 -27.84 -7.56 -7.06
C CYS A 297 -28.15 -6.12 -7.43
N GLN A 298 -27.20 -5.22 -7.24
CA GLN A 298 -27.35 -3.83 -7.67
C GLN A 298 -27.19 -3.66 -9.18
N ARG A 299 -26.24 -4.36 -9.78
CA ARG A 299 -25.86 -4.19 -11.18
C ARG A 299 -26.79 -4.87 -12.17
N TYR A 300 -27.22 -6.09 -11.83
CA TYR A 300 -27.97 -6.97 -12.72
C TYR A 300 -29.40 -7.19 -12.19
N SER A 301 -30.35 -7.36 -13.12
CA SER A 301 -31.71 -7.72 -12.74
C SER A 301 -31.80 -9.21 -12.38
N PRO A 302 -32.89 -9.64 -11.68
CA PRO A 302 -33.15 -11.06 -11.40
C PRO A 302 -33.36 -11.93 -12.66
N SER A 303 -33.58 -11.32 -13.82
CA SER A 303 -33.63 -12.03 -15.11
C SER A 303 -32.26 -12.21 -15.78
N GLU A 304 -31.25 -11.48 -15.32
CA GLU A 304 -29.88 -11.54 -15.81
C GLU A 304 -28.98 -12.42 -14.95
N VAL A 305 -29.19 -12.44 -13.62
CA VAL A 305 -28.38 -13.18 -12.66
C VAL A 305 -29.28 -13.86 -11.63
N GLU A 306 -29.04 -15.15 -11.40
CA GLU A 306 -29.70 -15.96 -10.39
C GLU A 306 -28.68 -16.57 -9.42
N PHE A 307 -29.07 -16.69 -8.15
CA PHE A 307 -28.21 -17.29 -7.12
C PHE A 307 -28.76 -18.62 -6.63
N TYR A 308 -27.89 -19.62 -6.58
CA TYR A 308 -28.07 -20.89 -5.91
C TYR A 308 -27.03 -20.98 -4.78
N MET A 309 -27.40 -20.55 -3.58
CA MET A 309 -26.51 -20.38 -2.43
C MET A 309 -26.64 -21.53 -1.45
N LEU A 310 -25.53 -22.19 -1.16
CA LEU A 310 -25.48 -23.33 -0.24
C LEU A 310 -24.41 -23.11 0.81
N ASP A 311 -24.80 -23.12 2.09
CA ASP A 311 -23.88 -23.12 3.23
C ASP A 311 -23.87 -24.51 3.88
N PHE A 312 -22.69 -25.18 3.84
CA PHE A 312 -22.48 -26.49 4.45
C PHE A 312 -21.90 -26.38 5.87
N LYS A 313 -21.84 -25.17 6.42
CA LYS A 313 -21.28 -24.88 7.74
C LYS A 313 -22.16 -23.90 8.52
N GLU A 314 -23.10 -24.42 9.30
CA GLU A 314 -23.89 -23.68 10.30
C GLU A 314 -24.68 -22.42 9.82
N GLY A 315 -24.76 -22.18 8.51
CA GLY A 315 -25.63 -21.17 7.89
C GLY A 315 -25.34 -19.70 8.19
N VAL A 316 -24.29 -19.39 8.94
CA VAL A 316 -24.01 -18.03 9.44
C VAL A 316 -23.76 -17.03 8.33
N THR A 317 -23.08 -17.45 7.27
CA THR A 317 -22.70 -16.54 6.15
C THR A 317 -23.90 -16.10 5.34
N LEU A 318 -24.83 -17.03 5.07
CA LEU A 318 -25.98 -16.78 4.22
C LEU A 318 -27.23 -16.30 4.97
N GLN A 319 -27.20 -16.27 6.31
CA GLN A 319 -28.32 -15.82 7.14
C GLN A 319 -28.77 -14.38 6.82
N ALA A 320 -27.83 -13.52 6.39
CA ALA A 320 -28.14 -12.16 5.99
C ALA A 320 -29.05 -12.07 4.74
N PHE A 321 -29.15 -13.16 3.97
CA PHE A 321 -30.01 -13.25 2.78
C PHE A 321 -31.29 -14.07 3.02
N ALA A 322 -31.50 -14.52 4.27
CA ALA A 322 -32.71 -15.23 4.64
C ALA A 322 -33.95 -14.32 4.48
N PRO A 323 -35.13 -14.89 4.23
CA PRO A 323 -36.36 -14.12 4.18
C PRO A 323 -36.56 -13.31 5.48
N ASP A 324 -37.00 -12.06 5.33
CA ASP A 324 -37.31 -11.21 6.47
C ASP A 324 -38.53 -11.81 7.20
N PRO A 325 -38.41 -12.18 8.47
CA PRO A 325 -39.49 -12.82 9.23
C PRO A 325 -40.75 -11.95 9.35
N SER A 326 -40.61 -10.63 9.25
CA SER A 326 -41.73 -9.69 9.44
C SER A 326 -42.52 -9.42 8.15
N THR A 327 -41.86 -9.42 7.01
CA THR A 327 -42.44 -9.08 5.70
C THR A 327 -42.55 -10.26 4.75
N GLY A 328 -41.83 -11.35 5.03
CA GLY A 328 -41.67 -12.48 4.10
C GLY A 328 -40.88 -12.14 2.84
N SER A 329 -40.32 -10.92 2.73
CA SER A 329 -39.53 -10.51 1.58
C SER A 329 -38.19 -11.22 1.59
N PHE A 330 -37.71 -11.57 0.41
CA PHE A 330 -36.42 -12.25 0.19
C PHE A 330 -35.69 -11.65 -1.00
N LEU A 331 -34.44 -12.02 -1.13
CA LEU A 331 -33.58 -11.55 -2.22
C LEU A 331 -34.16 -12.00 -3.59
N PRO A 332 -34.59 -11.10 -4.47
CA PRO A 332 -35.25 -11.48 -5.73
C PRO A 332 -34.43 -12.37 -6.67
N HIS A 333 -33.12 -12.30 -6.55
CA HIS A 333 -32.16 -13.09 -7.35
C HIS A 333 -31.97 -14.52 -6.80
N ALA A 334 -32.34 -14.80 -5.52
CA ALA A 334 -32.12 -16.10 -4.92
C ALA A 334 -33.19 -17.10 -5.40
N ARG A 335 -32.74 -18.18 -6.06
CA ARG A 335 -33.57 -19.33 -6.44
C ARG A 335 -33.51 -20.42 -5.37
N VAL A 336 -32.33 -20.59 -4.79
CA VAL A 336 -32.10 -21.54 -3.72
C VAL A 336 -31.25 -20.89 -2.63
N LEU A 337 -31.66 -21.03 -1.38
CA LEU A 337 -30.92 -20.62 -0.21
C LEU A 337 -30.93 -21.76 0.82
N GLY A 338 -29.85 -22.54 0.88
CA GLY A 338 -29.63 -23.60 1.85
C GLY A 338 -28.78 -23.09 3.01
N LEU A 339 -29.36 -22.79 4.15
CA LEU A 339 -28.67 -22.24 5.32
C LEU A 339 -27.94 -23.32 6.14
N ASP A 340 -28.36 -24.55 6.05
CA ASP A 340 -27.76 -25.74 6.69
C ASP A 340 -27.85 -26.90 5.69
N ALA A 341 -27.12 -26.78 4.62
CA ALA A 341 -27.19 -27.71 3.50
C ALA A 341 -26.36 -28.97 3.81
N ASP A 342 -27.00 -30.13 3.79
CA ASP A 342 -26.30 -31.40 3.79
C ASP A 342 -25.86 -31.80 2.38
N ARG A 343 -25.11 -32.92 2.27
CA ARG A 343 -24.58 -33.39 0.99
C ARG A 343 -25.70 -33.78 0.02
N GLU A 344 -26.78 -34.37 0.50
CA GLU A 344 -27.90 -34.84 -0.32
C GLU A 344 -28.66 -33.65 -0.91
N TYR A 345 -28.89 -32.62 -0.11
CA TYR A 345 -29.47 -31.37 -0.58
C TYR A 345 -28.59 -30.72 -1.67
N GLY A 346 -27.29 -30.63 -1.44
CA GLY A 346 -26.34 -30.07 -2.44
C GLY A 346 -26.34 -30.86 -3.75
N VAL A 347 -26.35 -32.19 -3.69
CA VAL A 347 -26.44 -33.05 -4.88
C VAL A 347 -27.76 -32.82 -5.65
N ASN A 348 -28.88 -32.63 -4.95
CA ASN A 348 -30.16 -32.39 -5.60
C ASN A 348 -30.19 -31.01 -6.29
N VAL A 349 -29.60 -29.99 -5.68
CA VAL A 349 -29.44 -28.68 -6.34
C VAL A 349 -28.57 -28.78 -7.59
N LEU A 350 -27.45 -29.49 -7.52
CA LEU A 350 -26.58 -29.71 -8.70
C LEU A 350 -27.30 -30.51 -9.80
N ARG A 351 -28.09 -31.51 -9.46
CA ARG A 351 -28.90 -32.24 -10.45
C ARG A 351 -29.96 -31.35 -11.10
N HIS A 352 -30.56 -30.45 -10.33
CA HIS A 352 -31.52 -29.46 -10.83
C HIS A 352 -30.83 -28.51 -11.82
N LEU A 353 -29.69 -27.95 -11.47
CA LEU A 353 -28.90 -27.10 -12.37
C LEU A 353 -28.51 -27.82 -13.66
N PHE A 354 -28.02 -29.07 -13.55
CA PHE A 354 -27.67 -29.88 -14.71
C PHE A 354 -28.87 -30.21 -15.64
N ALA A 355 -30.08 -30.19 -15.12
CA ALA A 355 -31.29 -30.40 -15.92
C ALA A 355 -31.80 -29.14 -16.61
N ILE A 356 -31.36 -27.95 -16.18
CA ILE A 356 -31.71 -26.66 -16.79
C ILE A 356 -30.73 -26.33 -17.93
N TYR A 357 -29.46 -26.70 -17.79
CA TYR A 357 -28.38 -26.49 -18.75
C TYR A 357 -28.03 -27.78 -19.50
#